data_c189e392f77befe129f1ebaaf250a8ab
#
_entry.id   c189e392f77befe129f1ebaaf250a8ab
#
_cell.length_a   1.000
_cell.length_b   1.000
_cell.length_c   1.000
_cell.angle_alpha   90.00
_cell.angle_beta   90.00
_cell.angle_gamma   90.00
#
_symmetry.space_group_name_H-M   'P 1'
#
loop_
_entity.id
_entity.type
_entity.pdbx_description
1 polymer ?
#
loop_
_entity_poly.entity_id
_entity_poly.type
_entity_poly.pdbx_seq_one_letter_code
_entity_poly.pdbx_strand_id
1 'polypeptide(L)'
;PITMRGGYLELRGRAQNNSSERIGTTTLALGQSQFNVANGAGADATTTLTISALVRNVGTAVNFTSDLTNRVKIEKLNGVPFSAANLTNGIIGGWAVMGAIGTGTHHFATYSPIYGVGAMGTDGFLGYSNTTTDTTTLDTATATSNLNISSATNLTIPLTADKTINSLRFDNVASSSINFSAGTTLTVGTGGIIMWSTNQQVIGTSASV
;
A
#
# COMPACT_ATOMS: atom_id res chain seq x y z
N PRO A 1 18.95 -13.64 -11.51
CA PRO A 1 17.88 -12.66 -11.70
C PRO A 1 16.54 -13.37 -11.87
N ILE A 2 15.48 -12.75 -11.36
CA ILE A 2 14.09 -13.21 -11.48
C ILE A 2 13.32 -12.18 -12.29
N THR A 3 12.52 -12.62 -13.26
CA THR A 3 11.62 -11.74 -14.01
C THR A 3 10.17 -12.16 -13.74
N MET A 4 9.38 -11.24 -13.15
CA MET A 4 7.98 -11.46 -12.82
C MET A 4 7.09 -10.76 -13.86
N ARG A 5 6.13 -11.49 -14.41
CA ARG A 5 5.16 -11.01 -15.42
C ARG A 5 3.73 -11.24 -14.93
N GLY A 6 3.43 -10.77 -13.75
CA GLY A 6 2.32 -11.24 -12.95
C GLY A 6 2.68 -12.62 -12.39
N GLY A 7 2.52 -12.83 -11.15
CA GLY A 7 2.87 -14.12 -10.54
C GLY A 7 3.16 -13.97 -9.06
N TYR A 8 3.48 -15.10 -8.48
CA TYR A 8 3.55 -15.27 -7.04
C TYR A 8 4.90 -15.89 -6.67
N LEU A 9 5.63 -15.25 -5.77
CA LEU A 9 6.84 -15.79 -5.16
C LEU A 9 6.58 -15.92 -3.65
N GLU A 10 6.78 -17.13 -3.14
CA GLU A 10 6.61 -17.41 -1.72
C GLU A 10 7.91 -17.90 -1.10
N LEU A 11 8.24 -17.36 0.08
CA LEU A 11 9.20 -17.92 0.99
C LEU A 11 8.47 -18.45 2.23
N ARG A 12 8.58 -19.76 2.48
CA ARG A 12 8.11 -20.37 3.72
C ARG A 12 9.29 -20.68 4.61
N GLY A 13 9.29 -20.11 5.80
CA GLY A 13 10.25 -20.41 6.84
C GLY A 13 10.05 -21.79 7.46
N ARG A 14 11.06 -22.26 8.18
CA ARG A 14 10.98 -23.49 8.96
C ARG A 14 10.14 -23.27 10.23
N ALA A 15 9.52 -24.35 10.69
CA ALA A 15 8.85 -24.35 11.99
C ALA A 15 9.86 -24.05 13.11
N GLN A 16 9.51 -23.13 14.02
CA GLN A 16 10.24 -22.81 15.26
C GLN A 16 11.71 -22.34 15.08
N ASN A 17 12.11 -21.99 13.85
CA ASN A 17 13.46 -21.53 13.54
C ASN A 17 13.44 -20.31 12.65
N ASN A 18 14.34 -19.37 12.92
CA ASN A 18 14.55 -18.24 12.02
C ASN A 18 15.02 -18.74 10.64
N SER A 19 14.42 -18.18 9.61
CA SER A 19 14.73 -18.51 8.22
C SER A 19 15.03 -17.24 7.44
N SER A 20 16.04 -17.30 6.59
CA SER A 20 16.35 -16.17 5.71
C SER A 20 16.77 -16.66 4.35
N GLU A 21 16.34 -15.93 3.34
CA GLU A 21 16.73 -16.16 1.94
C GLU A 21 17.07 -14.81 1.32
N ARG A 22 18.08 -14.82 0.45
CA ARG A 22 18.48 -13.66 -0.33
C ARG A 22 18.42 -13.98 -1.81
N ILE A 23 17.58 -13.24 -2.52
CA ILE A 23 17.48 -13.33 -3.98
C ILE A 23 18.16 -12.15 -4.64
N GLY A 24 18.63 -12.37 -5.86
CA GLY A 24 19.32 -11.36 -6.66
C GLY A 24 18.37 -10.28 -7.19
N THR A 25 18.70 -9.74 -8.37
CA THR A 25 17.83 -8.76 -9.04
C THR A 25 16.51 -9.41 -9.41
N THR A 26 15.42 -8.77 -9.01
CA THR A 26 14.06 -9.16 -9.34
C THR A 26 13.38 -8.02 -10.10
N THR A 27 12.93 -8.31 -11.31
CA THR A 27 12.28 -7.34 -12.20
C THR A 27 10.77 -7.58 -12.24
N LEU A 28 9.99 -6.58 -11.90
CA LEU A 28 8.55 -6.52 -12.15
C LEU A 28 8.36 -6.04 -13.59
N ALA A 29 8.17 -6.99 -14.52
CA ALA A 29 8.20 -6.71 -15.95
C ALA A 29 6.82 -6.37 -16.52
N LEU A 30 5.77 -7.06 -16.07
CA LEU A 30 4.38 -6.86 -16.51
C LEU A 30 3.39 -7.23 -15.40
N GLY A 31 2.21 -6.62 -15.42
CA GLY A 31 1.08 -6.99 -14.58
C GLY A 31 1.27 -6.75 -13.09
N GLN A 32 0.50 -7.45 -12.30
CA GLN A 32 0.58 -7.43 -10.85
C GLN A 32 1.29 -8.70 -10.36
N SER A 33 2.37 -8.50 -9.61
CA SER A 33 3.13 -9.58 -8.98
C SER A 33 2.90 -9.59 -7.47
N GLN A 34 3.24 -10.70 -6.82
CA GLN A 34 3.13 -10.82 -5.36
C GLN A 34 4.35 -11.48 -4.74
N PHE A 35 4.78 -10.92 -3.60
CA PHE A 35 5.73 -11.55 -2.69
C PHE A 35 5.01 -11.93 -1.40
N ASN A 36 5.11 -13.19 -1.03
CA ASN A 36 4.59 -13.71 0.23
C ASN A 36 5.72 -14.24 1.08
N VAL A 37 5.76 -13.85 2.34
CA VAL A 37 6.65 -14.42 3.33
C VAL A 37 5.81 -14.95 4.47
N ALA A 38 5.98 -16.21 4.79
CA ALA A 38 5.23 -16.88 5.84
C ALA A 38 6.16 -17.70 6.74
N ASN A 39 5.94 -17.67 8.04
CA ASN A 39 6.60 -18.57 8.99
C ASN A 39 6.15 -20.00 8.78
N GLY A 40 7.01 -20.95 9.15
CA GLY A 40 6.59 -22.30 9.47
C GLY A 40 5.72 -22.31 10.73
N ALA A 41 5.21 -23.46 11.10
CA ALA A 41 4.40 -23.61 12.32
C ALA A 41 5.23 -23.27 13.57
N GLY A 42 4.72 -22.34 14.42
CA GLY A 42 5.35 -21.90 15.66
C GLY A 42 5.52 -20.38 15.73
N ALA A 43 5.23 -19.78 16.88
CA ALA A 43 5.00 -18.35 17.02
C ALA A 43 6.26 -17.47 17.08
N ASP A 44 7.44 -18.02 17.41
CA ASP A 44 8.61 -17.19 17.79
C ASP A 44 9.68 -17.08 16.69
N ALA A 45 9.46 -17.67 15.53
CA ALA A 45 10.42 -17.63 14.44
C ALA A 45 10.21 -16.43 13.51
N THR A 46 11.29 -15.87 12.98
CA THR A 46 11.24 -14.86 11.93
C THR A 46 11.61 -15.45 10.59
N THR A 47 10.90 -15.05 9.54
CA THR A 47 11.26 -15.39 8.16
C THR A 47 11.55 -14.12 7.38
N THR A 48 12.73 -14.02 6.77
CA THR A 48 13.15 -12.82 6.04
C THR A 48 13.53 -13.14 4.62
N LEU A 49 12.83 -12.55 3.67
CA LEU A 49 13.20 -12.50 2.25
C LEU A 49 13.92 -11.18 1.97
N THR A 50 15.17 -11.25 1.52
CA THR A 50 15.92 -10.07 1.09
C THR A 50 16.01 -10.04 -0.44
N ILE A 51 15.51 -8.97 -1.05
CA ILE A 51 15.63 -8.71 -2.49
C ILE A 51 16.78 -7.75 -2.70
N SER A 52 17.88 -8.23 -3.33
CA SER A 52 19.09 -7.42 -3.53
C SER A 52 18.84 -6.19 -4.42
N ALA A 53 18.00 -6.34 -5.44
CA ALA A 53 17.53 -5.21 -6.25
C ALA A 53 16.12 -5.51 -6.78
N LEU A 54 15.19 -4.63 -6.49
CA LEU A 54 13.87 -4.63 -7.10
C LEU A 54 13.85 -3.61 -8.23
N VAL A 55 13.59 -4.06 -9.44
CA VAL A 55 13.47 -3.22 -10.63
C VAL A 55 12.01 -3.23 -11.06
N ARG A 56 11.43 -2.04 -11.24
CA ARG A 56 10.03 -1.90 -11.64
C ARG A 56 9.92 -1.27 -13.01
N ASN A 57 9.23 -1.93 -13.92
CA ASN A 57 8.80 -1.35 -15.18
C ASN A 57 7.51 -0.53 -14.97
N VAL A 58 7.37 0.54 -15.73
CA VAL A 58 6.14 1.35 -15.72
C VAL A 58 4.92 0.47 -16.03
N GLY A 59 3.80 0.73 -15.36
CA GLY A 59 2.55 -0.03 -15.54
C GLY A 59 2.47 -1.32 -14.72
N THR A 60 3.51 -1.67 -13.94
CA THR A 60 3.46 -2.85 -13.07
C THR A 60 3.06 -2.48 -11.64
N ALA A 61 2.43 -3.41 -10.95
CA ALA A 61 2.09 -3.32 -9.52
C ALA A 61 2.64 -4.51 -8.75
N VAL A 62 2.79 -4.35 -7.45
CA VAL A 62 3.18 -5.44 -6.56
C VAL A 62 2.37 -5.43 -5.27
N ASN A 63 1.99 -6.62 -4.84
CA ASN A 63 1.44 -6.87 -3.51
C ASN A 63 2.49 -7.57 -2.65
N PHE A 64 2.70 -7.09 -1.44
CA PHE A 64 3.51 -7.76 -0.45
C PHE A 64 2.60 -8.34 0.64
N THR A 65 2.95 -9.52 1.10
CA THR A 65 2.36 -10.12 2.29
C THR A 65 3.49 -10.38 3.26
N SER A 66 3.62 -9.50 4.22
CA SER A 66 4.64 -9.55 5.28
C SER A 66 4.08 -8.88 6.54
N ASP A 67 4.76 -9.10 7.67
CA ASP A 67 4.43 -8.53 8.98
C ASP A 67 5.70 -8.27 9.79
N LEU A 68 5.60 -8.11 11.11
CA LEU A 68 6.76 -7.86 11.97
C LEU A 68 7.71 -9.05 12.08
N THR A 69 7.20 -10.27 11.83
CA THR A 69 7.97 -11.53 11.89
C THR A 69 8.27 -12.10 10.51
N ASN A 70 7.35 -11.92 9.56
CA ASN A 70 7.50 -12.33 8.16
C ASN A 70 7.91 -11.10 7.33
N ARG A 71 9.17 -11.01 6.95
CA ARG A 71 9.76 -9.76 6.48
C ARG A 71 10.18 -9.83 5.02
N VAL A 72 9.86 -8.78 4.26
CA VAL A 72 10.45 -8.52 2.94
C VAL A 72 11.38 -7.32 3.07
N LYS A 73 12.65 -7.49 2.78
CA LYS A 73 13.63 -6.40 2.73
C LYS A 73 14.05 -6.14 1.30
N ILE A 74 14.19 -4.88 0.94
CA ILE A 74 14.66 -4.42 -0.37
C ILE A 74 15.93 -3.61 -0.15
N GLU A 75 17.04 -3.98 -0.80
CA GLU A 75 18.31 -3.27 -0.66
C GLU A 75 18.43 -2.13 -1.70
N LYS A 76 17.96 -2.37 -2.92
CA LYS A 76 17.92 -1.36 -3.99
C LYS A 76 16.58 -1.35 -4.68
N LEU A 77 16.09 -0.16 -4.99
CA LEU A 77 14.91 0.06 -5.82
C LEU A 77 15.33 0.82 -7.08
N ASN A 78 15.09 0.24 -8.26
CA ASN A 78 15.49 0.80 -9.55
C ASN A 78 16.97 1.25 -9.59
N GLY A 79 17.87 0.46 -9.02
CA GLY A 79 19.31 0.69 -8.99
C GLY A 79 19.80 1.62 -7.86
N VAL A 80 18.91 2.29 -7.13
CA VAL A 80 19.26 3.18 -6.01
C VAL A 80 19.17 2.43 -4.69
N PRO A 81 20.14 2.58 -3.75
CA PRO A 81 20.01 2.05 -2.40
C PRO A 81 18.68 2.47 -1.77
N PHE A 82 17.94 1.52 -1.21
CA PHE A 82 16.59 1.75 -0.74
C PHE A 82 16.52 1.80 0.79
N SER A 83 15.82 2.80 1.29
CA SER A 83 15.60 3.01 2.72
C SER A 83 14.31 3.79 2.95
N ALA A 84 13.93 4.00 4.20
CA ALA A 84 12.78 4.85 4.54
C ALA A 84 12.90 6.30 4.01
N ALA A 85 14.13 6.80 3.80
CA ALA A 85 14.36 8.15 3.24
C ALA A 85 14.01 8.26 1.74
N ASN A 86 13.87 7.13 1.03
CA ASN A 86 13.53 7.11 -0.39
C ASN A 86 12.02 6.95 -0.66
N LEU A 87 11.21 6.93 0.40
CA LEU A 87 9.76 6.82 0.27
C LEU A 87 9.15 8.11 -0.32
N THR A 88 8.17 7.96 -1.19
CA THR A 88 7.39 9.09 -1.70
C THR A 88 6.31 9.43 -0.68
N ASN A 89 6.58 10.46 0.14
CA ASN A 89 5.68 10.89 1.21
C ASN A 89 5.24 9.72 2.13
N GLY A 90 6.16 8.82 2.48
CA GLY A 90 5.91 7.72 3.41
C GLY A 90 5.45 6.41 2.77
N ILE A 91 5.22 6.34 1.46
CA ILE A 91 4.91 5.08 0.75
C ILE A 91 5.99 4.73 -0.26
N ILE A 92 6.14 3.45 -0.59
CA ILE A 92 7.05 2.98 -1.66
C ILE A 92 6.62 3.57 -3.01
N GLY A 93 5.31 3.73 -3.20
CA GLY A 93 4.66 4.33 -4.36
C GLY A 93 3.25 3.81 -4.49
N GLY A 94 2.42 4.46 -5.31
CA GLY A 94 1.02 4.08 -5.52
C GLY A 94 0.83 2.71 -6.20
N TRP A 95 1.91 2.09 -6.65
CA TRP A 95 1.95 0.78 -7.31
C TRP A 95 2.28 -0.37 -6.35
N ALA A 96 2.68 -0.07 -5.11
CA ALA A 96 3.09 -1.05 -4.10
C ALA A 96 2.05 -1.10 -2.98
N VAL A 97 1.46 -2.25 -2.80
CA VAL A 97 0.43 -2.48 -1.79
C VAL A 97 0.80 -3.61 -0.85
N MET A 98 0.20 -3.60 0.31
CA MET A 98 0.27 -4.65 1.33
C MET A 98 -1.11 -5.23 1.54
N GLY A 99 -1.21 -6.55 1.56
CA GLY A 99 -2.46 -7.23 1.89
C GLY A 99 -2.30 -8.73 1.90
N ALA A 100 -2.92 -9.39 2.86
CA ALA A 100 -2.96 -10.85 2.86
C ALA A 100 -3.96 -11.36 1.82
N ILE A 101 -3.60 -12.42 1.11
CA ILE A 101 -4.52 -13.09 0.18
C ILE A 101 -5.75 -13.57 0.96
N GLY A 102 -6.92 -13.12 0.55
CA GLY A 102 -8.20 -13.61 1.08
C GLY A 102 -8.63 -13.03 2.44
N THR A 103 -7.85 -12.18 3.09
CA THR A 103 -8.19 -11.62 4.41
C THR A 103 -8.63 -10.16 4.39
N GLY A 104 -8.51 -9.53 3.28
CA GLY A 104 -9.32 -8.38 3.04
C GLY A 104 -8.81 -7.01 3.37
N THR A 105 -7.71 -6.75 4.01
CA THR A 105 -7.26 -5.37 4.22
C THR A 105 -6.07 -5.06 3.33
N HIS A 106 -6.24 -4.14 2.37
CA HIS A 106 -5.15 -3.65 1.55
C HIS A 106 -4.73 -2.26 2.01
N HIS A 107 -3.44 -2.06 2.16
CA HIS A 107 -2.80 -0.80 2.53
C HIS A 107 -1.76 -0.40 1.49
N PHE A 108 -1.37 0.86 1.44
CA PHE A 108 -0.13 1.22 0.74
C PHE A 108 1.07 0.62 1.47
N ALA A 109 2.04 0.15 0.68
CA ALA A 109 3.28 -0.36 1.21
C ALA A 109 4.18 0.79 1.66
N THR A 110 4.69 0.69 2.88
CA THR A 110 5.73 1.56 3.45
C THR A 110 6.97 0.75 3.79
N TYR A 111 7.99 1.35 4.39
CA TYR A 111 9.25 0.68 4.70
C TYR A 111 9.78 1.09 6.06
N SER A 112 10.13 0.10 6.87
CA SER A 112 10.83 0.25 8.14
C SER A 112 12.25 -0.34 8.02
N PRO A 113 13.31 0.35 8.50
CA PRO A 113 14.65 -0.22 8.52
C PRO A 113 14.75 -1.52 9.33
N ILE A 114 13.90 -1.68 10.34
CA ILE A 114 13.87 -2.84 11.22
C ILE A 114 13.10 -3.99 10.57
N TYR A 115 11.88 -3.72 10.09
CA TYR A 115 10.93 -4.76 9.66
C TYR A 115 10.87 -4.95 8.15
N GLY A 116 11.44 -4.03 7.36
CA GLY A 116 11.34 -4.07 5.89
C GLY A 116 10.04 -3.46 5.37
N VAL A 117 9.47 -4.07 4.33
CA VAL A 117 8.19 -3.64 3.74
C VAL A 117 7.05 -3.99 4.68
N GLY A 118 6.13 -3.06 4.86
CA GLY A 118 4.95 -3.27 5.70
C GLY A 118 3.77 -2.39 5.33
N ALA A 119 2.64 -2.63 5.99
CA ALA A 119 1.40 -1.92 5.73
C ALA A 119 1.39 -0.55 6.41
N MET A 120 1.13 0.51 5.65
CA MET A 120 0.93 1.83 6.23
C MET A 120 -0.25 1.82 7.22
N GLY A 121 -0.06 2.42 8.39
CA GLY A 121 -1.08 2.49 9.44
C GLY A 121 -1.13 1.30 10.39
N THR A 122 -0.19 0.36 10.30
CA THR A 122 -0.06 -0.76 11.24
C THR A 122 1.14 -0.58 12.18
N ASP A 123 1.16 -1.35 13.27
CA ASP A 123 2.23 -1.30 14.27
C ASP A 123 3.61 -1.49 13.65
N GLY A 124 4.56 -0.63 14.06
CA GLY A 124 5.93 -0.65 13.57
C GLY A 124 6.16 0.06 12.23
N PHE A 125 5.12 0.63 11.64
CA PHE A 125 5.17 1.33 10.35
C PHE A 125 4.54 2.73 10.42
N LEU A 126 4.82 3.55 9.39
CA LEU A 126 4.26 4.89 9.29
C LEU A 126 2.73 4.85 9.18
N GLY A 127 2.05 5.77 9.86
CA GLY A 127 0.61 5.97 9.76
C GLY A 127 0.19 6.76 8.51
N TYR A 128 -1.10 6.71 8.19
CA TYR A 128 -1.71 7.65 7.25
C TYR A 128 -1.63 9.07 7.79
N SER A 129 -1.47 10.05 6.92
CA SER A 129 -1.43 11.47 7.31
C SER A 129 -2.74 11.91 7.96
N ASN A 130 -3.85 11.45 7.38
CA ASN A 130 -5.19 11.66 7.91
C ASN A 130 -5.98 10.35 7.76
N THR A 131 -6.48 9.83 8.87
CA THR A 131 -7.55 8.83 8.88
C THR A 131 -8.82 9.54 9.29
N THR A 132 -9.83 9.50 8.45
CA THR A 132 -11.03 10.28 8.69
C THR A 132 -12.30 9.50 8.69
N THR A 133 -13.18 9.95 9.54
CA THR A 133 -14.59 9.58 9.61
C THR A 133 -15.51 10.77 9.30
N ASP A 134 -14.97 11.93 8.89
CA ASP A 134 -15.73 13.16 8.70
C ASP A 134 -15.58 13.76 7.27
N THR A 135 -16.40 14.78 7.01
CA THR A 135 -16.53 15.41 5.70
C THR A 135 -15.45 16.46 5.40
N THR A 136 -14.64 16.86 6.38
CA THR A 136 -13.68 17.99 6.25
C THR A 136 -12.26 17.55 5.92
N THR A 137 -12.00 16.27 5.79
CA THR A 137 -10.64 15.72 5.63
C THR A 137 -9.93 16.23 4.40
N LEU A 138 -10.64 16.40 3.29
CA LEU A 138 -10.03 16.96 2.08
C LEU A 138 -9.60 18.41 2.25
N ASP A 139 -10.26 19.18 3.08
CA ASP A 139 -9.95 20.61 3.26
C ASP A 139 -8.55 20.81 3.87
N THR A 140 -8.16 19.95 4.79
CA THR A 140 -6.85 19.99 5.48
C THR A 140 -5.75 19.20 4.78
N ALA A 141 -6.08 18.38 3.77
CA ALA A 141 -5.13 17.57 3.05
C ALA A 141 -4.18 18.41 2.18
N THR A 142 -2.96 17.94 2.05
CA THR A 142 -1.90 18.55 1.23
C THR A 142 -1.39 17.57 0.18
N ALA A 143 -0.56 18.04 -0.74
CA ALA A 143 0.05 17.22 -1.78
C ALA A 143 0.91 16.05 -1.23
N THR A 144 1.28 16.09 0.04
CA THR A 144 2.03 15.01 0.72
C THR A 144 1.15 14.07 1.53
N SER A 145 -0.15 14.36 1.63
CA SER A 145 -1.07 13.58 2.48
C SER A 145 -1.41 12.23 1.88
N ASN A 146 -1.25 11.17 2.67
CA ASN A 146 -1.81 9.85 2.41
C ASN A 146 -3.13 9.75 3.16
N LEU A 147 -4.24 9.79 2.45
CA LEU A 147 -5.56 9.79 3.07
C LEU A 147 -6.09 8.37 3.23
N ASN A 148 -6.69 8.11 4.38
CA ASN A 148 -7.49 6.91 4.63
C ASN A 148 -8.91 7.33 5.03
N ILE A 149 -9.87 7.09 4.15
CA ILE A 149 -11.28 7.31 4.44
C ILE A 149 -11.82 6.03 5.08
N SER A 150 -12.15 6.12 6.38
CA SER A 150 -12.62 4.99 7.18
C SER A 150 -13.81 5.44 8.00
N SER A 151 -15.00 4.98 7.64
CA SER A 151 -16.24 5.36 8.33
C SER A 151 -17.18 4.15 8.47
N ALA A 152 -17.81 4.03 9.61
CA ALA A 152 -18.85 3.04 9.85
C ALA A 152 -20.23 3.49 9.34
N THR A 153 -20.35 4.76 8.93
CA THR A 153 -21.59 5.36 8.40
C THR A 153 -21.33 5.91 7.00
N ASN A 154 -22.40 6.07 6.24
CA ASN A 154 -22.31 6.70 4.92
C ASN A 154 -21.71 8.09 5.03
N LEU A 155 -20.71 8.37 4.20
CA LEU A 155 -19.96 9.62 4.24
C LEU A 155 -19.94 10.28 2.86
N THR A 156 -20.34 11.54 2.81
CA THR A 156 -20.24 12.38 1.62
C THR A 156 -19.23 13.48 1.88
N ILE A 157 -18.11 13.46 1.16
CA ILE A 157 -17.02 14.42 1.30
C ILE A 157 -17.10 15.41 0.14
N PRO A 158 -17.41 16.71 0.38
CA PRO A 158 -17.44 17.68 -0.69
C PRO A 158 -16.01 18.04 -1.12
N LEU A 159 -15.78 18.13 -2.42
CA LEU A 159 -14.60 18.73 -3.04
C LEU A 159 -15.01 20.08 -3.61
N THR A 160 -14.79 21.16 -2.85
CA THR A 160 -15.23 22.51 -3.20
C THR A 160 -14.18 23.34 -3.91
N ALA A 161 -12.93 22.90 -3.94
CA ALA A 161 -11.80 23.52 -4.62
C ALA A 161 -10.85 22.43 -5.15
N ASP A 162 -9.98 22.82 -6.07
CA ASP A 162 -8.91 21.91 -6.56
C ASP A 162 -8.06 21.41 -5.39
N LYS A 163 -7.79 20.11 -5.37
CA LYS A 163 -7.02 19.48 -4.33
C LYS A 163 -6.01 18.49 -4.90
N THR A 164 -4.80 18.54 -4.36
CA THR A 164 -3.76 17.53 -4.61
C THR A 164 -3.47 16.78 -3.33
N ILE A 165 -3.43 15.44 -3.42
CA ILE A 165 -3.04 14.53 -2.34
C ILE A 165 -2.00 13.54 -2.85
N ASN A 166 -1.28 12.86 -1.96
CA ASN A 166 -0.29 11.85 -2.36
C ASN A 166 -0.95 10.54 -2.76
N SER A 167 -1.80 9.98 -1.90
CA SER A 167 -2.52 8.72 -2.13
C SER A 167 -3.88 8.71 -1.44
N LEU A 168 -4.78 7.85 -1.89
CA LEU A 168 -6.14 7.71 -1.37
C LEU A 168 -6.48 6.25 -1.09
N ARG A 169 -6.98 5.98 0.11
CA ARG A 169 -7.52 4.67 0.49
C ARG A 169 -8.93 4.83 1.03
N PHE A 170 -9.83 3.98 0.57
CA PHE A 170 -11.13 3.76 1.20
C PHE A 170 -11.09 2.46 1.98
N ASP A 171 -11.36 2.55 3.27
CA ASP A 171 -11.42 1.42 4.21
C ASP A 171 -12.73 1.48 4.98
N ASN A 172 -13.82 1.48 4.24
CA ASN A 172 -15.14 1.72 4.80
C ASN A 172 -15.96 0.47 4.87
N VAL A 173 -16.69 0.33 5.96
CA VAL A 173 -17.79 -0.65 6.07
C VAL A 173 -19.11 -0.08 5.57
N ALA A 174 -19.17 1.22 5.26
CA ALA A 174 -20.34 1.93 4.72
C ALA A 174 -20.03 2.57 3.36
N SER A 175 -21.05 2.99 2.62
CA SER A 175 -20.88 3.69 1.35
C SER A 175 -20.30 5.09 1.58
N SER A 176 -19.33 5.50 0.74
CA SER A 176 -18.78 6.85 0.81
C SER A 176 -18.59 7.44 -0.58
N SER A 177 -18.66 8.76 -0.65
CA SER A 177 -18.42 9.48 -1.89
C SER A 177 -17.55 10.72 -1.67
N ILE A 178 -16.74 11.04 -2.69
CA ILE A 178 -16.13 12.36 -2.86
C ILE A 178 -16.92 13.07 -3.97
N ASN A 179 -17.68 14.08 -3.60
CA ASN A 179 -18.53 14.81 -4.53
C ASN A 179 -17.85 16.08 -5.02
N PHE A 180 -17.65 16.19 -6.33
CA PHE A 180 -17.02 17.35 -6.95
C PHE A 180 -18.01 18.49 -7.15
N SER A 181 -17.63 19.69 -6.74
CA SER A 181 -18.26 20.92 -7.23
C SER A 181 -17.88 21.15 -8.70
N ALA A 182 -18.67 21.92 -9.41
CA ALA A 182 -18.42 22.21 -10.82
C ALA A 182 -17.02 22.82 -11.02
N GLY A 183 -16.25 22.23 -11.94
CA GLY A 183 -14.91 22.70 -12.31
C GLY A 183 -13.80 22.33 -11.33
N THR A 184 -14.07 21.55 -10.26
CA THR A 184 -13.02 21.12 -9.32
C THR A 184 -12.29 19.87 -9.78
N THR A 185 -11.03 19.73 -9.38
CA THR A 185 -10.13 18.62 -9.71
C THR A 185 -9.52 18.00 -8.45
N LEU A 186 -9.55 16.66 -8.34
CA LEU A 186 -8.75 15.92 -7.39
C LEU A 186 -7.55 15.29 -8.10
N THR A 187 -6.34 15.70 -7.71
CA THR A 187 -5.10 15.10 -8.19
C THR A 187 -4.54 14.14 -7.15
N VAL A 188 -4.30 12.88 -7.54
CA VAL A 188 -3.61 11.88 -6.71
C VAL A 188 -2.18 11.73 -7.23
N GLY A 189 -1.21 12.34 -6.55
CA GLY A 189 0.16 12.55 -7.05
C GLY A 189 0.92 11.26 -7.37
N THR A 190 0.75 10.20 -6.59
CA THR A 190 1.35 8.88 -6.88
C THR A 190 0.50 8.00 -7.80
N GLY A 191 -0.73 8.44 -8.14
CA GLY A 191 -1.71 7.65 -8.87
C GLY A 191 -2.27 6.47 -8.07
N GLY A 192 -1.95 6.36 -6.78
CA GLY A 192 -2.38 5.25 -5.93
C GLY A 192 -3.75 5.49 -5.33
N ILE A 193 -4.73 4.66 -5.71
CA ILE A 193 -6.05 4.61 -5.09
C ILE A 193 -6.32 3.16 -4.69
N ILE A 194 -6.64 2.93 -3.42
CA ILE A 194 -7.08 1.65 -2.90
C ILE A 194 -8.54 1.76 -2.51
N MET A 195 -9.39 0.94 -3.11
CA MET A 195 -10.77 0.79 -2.70
C MET A 195 -10.95 -0.57 -2.05
N TRP A 196 -10.99 -0.56 -0.73
CA TRP A 196 -11.25 -1.72 0.09
C TRP A 196 -12.55 -1.51 0.86
N SER A 197 -13.65 -1.98 0.31
CA SER A 197 -14.97 -1.86 0.93
C SER A 197 -15.90 -2.90 0.33
N THR A 198 -16.81 -3.42 1.15
CA THR A 198 -17.93 -4.27 0.68
C THR A 198 -19.09 -3.42 0.15
N ASN A 199 -19.04 -2.10 0.36
CA ASN A 199 -20.06 -1.16 -0.07
C ASN A 199 -19.53 -0.25 -1.19
N GLN A 200 -20.44 0.41 -1.88
CA GLN A 200 -20.11 1.30 -2.98
C GLN A 200 -19.26 2.48 -2.51
N GLN A 201 -18.17 2.74 -3.21
CA GLN A 201 -17.35 3.93 -3.06
C GLN A 201 -17.38 4.72 -4.36
N VAL A 202 -17.59 6.03 -4.28
CA VAL A 202 -17.73 6.90 -5.45
C VAL A 202 -16.72 8.03 -5.41
N ILE A 203 -16.02 8.26 -6.51
CA ILE A 203 -15.19 9.43 -6.74
C ILE A 203 -15.81 10.16 -7.94
N GLY A 204 -16.46 11.27 -7.69
CA GLY A 204 -17.21 12.04 -8.67
C GLY A 204 -18.57 12.48 -8.14
N THR A 205 -19.31 13.23 -8.92
CA THR A 205 -20.71 13.52 -8.61
C THR A 205 -21.53 12.25 -8.81
N SER A 206 -22.21 11.76 -7.78
CA SER A 206 -23.29 10.81 -7.98
C SER A 206 -24.37 11.57 -8.74
N ALA A 207 -24.49 11.35 -10.05
CA ALA A 207 -25.73 11.68 -10.72
C ALA A 207 -26.82 10.87 -10.00
N SER A 208 -27.74 11.56 -9.36
CA SER A 208 -28.98 10.93 -8.88
C SER A 208 -29.63 10.26 -10.08
N VAL A 209 -29.64 8.92 -10.08
CA VAL A 209 -30.43 8.11 -11.01
C VAL A 209 -31.88 8.20 -10.57
#